data_0927b8cce706dfef1fc3f0b1d84ab9bc
#
_entry.id   0927b8cce706dfef1fc3f0b1d84ab9bc
#
_cell.length_a   1.000
_cell.length_b   1.000
_cell.length_c   1.000
_cell.angle_alpha   90.00
_cell.angle_beta   90.00
_cell.angle_gamma   90.00
#
_symmetry.space_group_name_H-M   'P 1'
#
loop_
_entity.id
_entity.type
_entity.pdbx_description
1 polymer ?
#
loop_
_entity_poly.entity_id
_entity_poly.type
_entity_poly.pdbx_seq_one_letter_code
_entity_poly.pdbx_strand_id
1 'polypeptide(L)'
;MSGGSRGVGLEIAKALGKDGANVAILAKTTEPHPTLPGTIFTAADEIKEVGGNPLPIVCDIRFEDQVEAAVEETASKFGGIDICINNASAIHLTDTVNTPMKRYDLMHNINVRGTFMLSQKCIPHLIKGDNAHILTLSPPLDIARKWFGMTLAYTTAKYGMSLVAHGLAEEPVSYTHLRAHETHTN
;
A
#
# COMPACT_ATOMS: atom_id res chain seq x y z
N MET A 1 5.38 2.96 -3.24
CA MET A 1 4.22 2.08 -3.02
C MET A 1 4.56 0.93 -2.09
N SER A 2 3.60 0.46 -1.28
CA SER A 2 3.77 -0.72 -0.44
C SER A 2 3.36 -2.01 -1.16
N GLY A 3 4.05 -3.13 -0.87
CA GLY A 3 3.71 -4.45 -1.41
C GLY A 3 3.98 -4.62 -2.91
N GLY A 4 4.98 -3.94 -3.46
CA GLY A 4 5.31 -3.95 -4.89
C GLY A 4 6.15 -5.15 -5.37
N SER A 5 6.48 -6.11 -4.50
CA SER A 5 7.39 -7.20 -4.86
C SER A 5 6.77 -8.32 -5.71
N ARG A 6 5.45 -8.36 -5.88
CA ARG A 6 4.73 -9.39 -6.64
C ARG A 6 3.28 -9.03 -6.89
N GLY A 7 2.59 -9.86 -7.72
CA GLY A 7 1.13 -9.79 -7.93
C GLY A 7 0.67 -8.42 -8.40
N VAL A 8 -0.49 -7.98 -7.94
CA VAL A 8 -1.12 -6.71 -8.37
C VAL A 8 -0.20 -5.52 -8.17
N GLY A 9 0.53 -5.45 -7.04
CA GLY A 9 1.46 -4.36 -6.78
C GLY A 9 2.60 -4.29 -7.79
N LEU A 10 3.17 -5.42 -8.20
CA LEU A 10 4.21 -5.45 -9.22
C LEU A 10 3.68 -5.00 -10.59
N GLU A 11 2.48 -5.45 -10.99
CA GLU A 11 1.90 -5.04 -12.27
C GLU A 11 1.56 -3.54 -12.30
N ILE A 12 1.09 -2.97 -11.19
CA ILE A 12 0.93 -1.51 -11.06
C ILE A 12 2.28 -0.81 -11.20
N ALA A 13 3.33 -1.29 -10.51
CA ALA A 13 4.66 -0.70 -10.58
C ALA A 13 5.25 -0.74 -12.01
N LYS A 14 5.04 -1.85 -12.73
CA LYS A 14 5.44 -1.99 -14.14
C LYS A 14 4.67 -1.04 -15.05
N ALA A 15 3.35 -0.89 -14.85
CA ALA A 15 2.55 0.05 -15.62
C ALA A 15 3.02 1.50 -15.44
N LEU A 16 3.25 1.92 -14.18
CA LEU A 16 3.80 3.23 -13.88
C LEU A 16 5.21 3.41 -14.47
N GLY A 17 6.04 2.37 -14.40
CA GLY A 17 7.37 2.40 -15.01
C GLY A 17 7.33 2.62 -16.52
N LYS A 18 6.39 1.98 -17.24
CA LYS A 18 6.19 2.20 -18.69
C LYS A 18 5.82 3.65 -19.02
N ASP A 19 5.09 4.31 -18.12
CA ASP A 19 4.71 5.71 -18.26
C ASP A 19 5.83 6.68 -17.82
N GLY A 20 7.01 6.16 -17.48
CA GLY A 20 8.20 6.93 -17.12
C GLY A 20 8.28 7.37 -15.67
N ALA A 21 7.44 6.83 -14.78
CA ALA A 21 7.49 7.17 -13.37
C ALA A 21 8.73 6.58 -12.67
N ASN A 22 9.25 7.31 -11.68
CA ASN A 22 10.15 6.76 -10.67
C ASN A 22 9.32 5.98 -9.64
N VAL A 23 9.66 4.73 -9.37
CA VAL A 23 8.83 3.84 -8.55
C VAL A 23 9.61 3.29 -7.36
N ALA A 24 9.40 3.86 -6.17
CA ALA A 24 9.86 3.23 -4.94
C ALA A 24 8.93 2.08 -4.55
N ILE A 25 9.46 0.86 -4.45
CA ILE A 25 8.73 -0.33 -4.02
C ILE A 25 9.18 -0.73 -2.62
N LEU A 26 8.23 -0.77 -1.67
CA LEU A 26 8.47 -1.13 -0.28
C LEU A 26 7.95 -2.54 -0.03
N ALA A 27 8.84 -3.46 0.30
CA ALA A 27 8.48 -4.82 0.69
C ALA A 27 9.59 -5.45 1.53
N LYS A 28 9.23 -6.44 2.33
CA LYS A 28 10.19 -7.14 3.21
C LYS A 28 10.81 -8.40 2.59
N THR A 29 10.31 -8.86 1.45
CA THR A 29 10.76 -10.12 0.84
C THR A 29 12.02 -9.90 0.04
N THR A 30 13.16 -10.32 0.58
CA THR A 30 14.49 -10.22 -0.03
C THR A 30 14.96 -11.56 -0.63
N GLU A 31 14.46 -12.66 -0.09
CA GLU A 31 14.82 -14.02 -0.51
C GLU A 31 13.67 -14.71 -1.23
N PRO A 32 13.95 -15.59 -2.20
CA PRO A 32 12.93 -16.38 -2.85
C PRO A 32 12.13 -17.23 -1.86
N HIS A 33 10.81 -17.26 -2.01
CA HIS A 33 9.95 -18.10 -1.22
C HIS A 33 9.56 -19.37 -1.99
N PRO A 34 9.53 -20.57 -1.37
CA PRO A 34 9.28 -21.83 -2.08
C PRO A 34 7.99 -21.86 -2.90
N THR A 35 6.96 -21.14 -2.47
CA THR A 35 5.62 -21.17 -3.08
C THR A 35 5.14 -19.83 -3.63
N LEU A 36 5.87 -18.74 -3.37
CA LEU A 36 5.49 -17.40 -3.83
C LEU A 36 6.63 -16.80 -4.66
N PRO A 37 6.41 -16.53 -5.94
CA PRO A 37 7.45 -15.98 -6.80
C PRO A 37 7.80 -14.54 -6.44
N GLY A 38 9.03 -14.16 -6.77
CA GLY A 38 9.50 -12.78 -6.73
C GLY A 38 10.01 -12.31 -5.37
N THR A 39 10.99 -11.46 -5.45
CA THR A 39 11.57 -10.68 -4.35
C THR A 39 11.44 -9.20 -4.69
N ILE A 40 11.80 -8.33 -3.76
CA ILE A 40 11.84 -6.90 -4.04
C ILE A 40 12.87 -6.56 -5.14
N PHE A 41 13.95 -7.34 -5.25
CA PHE A 41 14.99 -7.14 -6.24
C PHE A 41 14.58 -7.61 -7.64
N THR A 42 13.97 -8.81 -7.76
CA THR A 42 13.43 -9.28 -9.03
C THR A 42 12.32 -8.37 -9.55
N ALA A 43 11.50 -7.81 -8.66
CA ALA A 43 10.50 -6.82 -9.03
C ALA A 43 11.12 -5.53 -9.58
N ALA A 44 12.23 -5.07 -8.98
CA ALA A 44 12.97 -3.92 -9.50
C ALA A 44 13.53 -4.19 -10.90
N ASP A 45 14.08 -5.39 -11.13
CA ASP A 45 14.57 -5.79 -12.46
C ASP A 45 13.44 -5.77 -13.49
N GLU A 46 12.27 -6.36 -13.19
CA GLU A 46 11.11 -6.35 -14.07
C GLU A 46 10.58 -4.92 -14.38
N ILE A 47 10.60 -4.02 -13.40
CA ILE A 47 10.21 -2.61 -13.62
C ILE A 47 11.21 -1.93 -14.54
N LYS A 48 12.52 -2.22 -14.38
CA LYS A 48 13.57 -1.66 -15.22
C LYS A 48 13.48 -2.18 -16.65
N GLU A 49 13.17 -3.45 -16.85
CA GLU A 49 12.99 -4.07 -18.18
C GLU A 49 11.89 -3.39 -19.01
N VAL A 50 10.87 -2.86 -18.37
CA VAL A 50 9.79 -2.11 -19.04
C VAL A 50 10.08 -0.62 -19.21
N GLY A 51 11.30 -0.17 -18.84
CA GLY A 51 11.74 1.22 -18.99
C GLY A 51 11.55 2.10 -17.77
N GLY A 52 11.08 1.55 -16.64
CA GLY A 52 10.90 2.28 -15.40
C GLY A 52 12.20 2.52 -14.64
N ASN A 53 12.14 3.42 -13.65
CA ASN A 53 13.23 3.71 -12.72
C ASN A 53 12.85 3.23 -11.30
N PRO A 54 13.13 1.97 -10.94
CA PRO A 54 12.75 1.42 -9.64
C PRO A 54 13.72 1.81 -8.54
N LEU A 55 13.18 1.95 -7.32
CA LEU A 55 13.92 2.02 -6.07
C LEU A 55 13.40 0.93 -5.11
N PRO A 56 14.07 -0.22 -5.03
CA PRO A 56 13.68 -1.27 -4.09
C PRO A 56 14.15 -0.91 -2.68
N ILE A 57 13.22 -0.80 -1.72
CA ILE A 57 13.50 -0.51 -0.32
C ILE A 57 12.96 -1.63 0.56
N VAL A 58 13.85 -2.29 1.29
CA VAL A 58 13.46 -3.35 2.24
C VAL A 58 12.73 -2.71 3.41
N CYS A 59 11.43 -2.95 3.52
CA CYS A 59 10.57 -2.34 4.52
C CYS A 59 9.44 -3.29 4.92
N ASP A 60 9.32 -3.56 6.21
CA ASP A 60 8.10 -4.15 6.77
C ASP A 60 7.17 -3.02 7.24
N ILE A 61 6.04 -2.88 6.56
CA ILE A 61 5.06 -1.80 6.76
C ILE A 61 4.49 -1.72 8.19
N ARG A 62 4.78 -2.69 9.05
CA ARG A 62 4.35 -2.71 10.44
C ARG A 62 5.23 -1.86 11.36
N PHE A 63 6.46 -1.54 10.95
CA PHE A 63 7.45 -0.83 11.76
C PHE A 63 7.58 0.61 11.29
N GLU A 64 7.34 1.54 12.23
CA GLU A 64 7.28 2.96 11.92
C GLU A 64 8.64 3.53 11.46
N ASP A 65 9.70 3.14 12.13
CA ASP A 65 11.08 3.53 11.79
C ASP A 65 11.47 3.12 10.37
N GLN A 66 11.06 1.91 9.94
CA GLN A 66 11.32 1.44 8.58
C GLN A 66 10.51 2.20 7.54
N VAL A 67 9.24 2.49 7.84
CA VAL A 67 8.38 3.27 6.94
C VAL A 67 8.87 4.69 6.79
N GLU A 68 9.25 5.33 7.90
CA GLU A 68 9.80 6.68 7.89
C GLU A 68 11.09 6.75 7.08
N ALA A 69 12.04 5.86 7.34
CA ALA A 69 13.29 5.78 6.59
C ALA A 69 13.04 5.56 5.08
N ALA A 70 12.09 4.67 4.72
CA ALA A 70 11.77 4.40 3.32
C ALA A 70 11.13 5.59 2.59
N VAL A 71 10.30 6.37 3.28
CA VAL A 71 9.70 7.60 2.74
C VAL A 71 10.76 8.68 2.51
N GLU A 72 11.64 8.90 3.50
CA GLU A 72 12.74 9.86 3.40
C GLU A 72 13.75 9.47 2.29
N GLU A 73 14.11 8.19 2.19
CA GLU A 73 14.97 7.69 1.11
C GLU A 73 14.33 7.94 -0.26
N THR A 74 13.03 7.68 -0.41
CA THR A 74 12.29 7.92 -1.64
C THR A 74 12.31 9.39 -2.02
N ALA A 75 11.96 10.27 -1.07
CA ALA A 75 11.92 11.71 -1.29
C ALA A 75 13.29 12.28 -1.63
N SER A 76 14.33 11.83 -0.94
CA SER A 76 15.72 12.23 -1.20
C SER A 76 16.20 11.77 -2.58
N LYS A 77 15.89 10.51 -2.97
CA LYS A 77 16.35 9.92 -4.24
C LYS A 77 15.68 10.54 -5.45
N PHE A 78 14.40 10.82 -5.38
CA PHE A 78 13.58 11.28 -6.51
C PHE A 78 13.22 12.77 -6.45
N GLY A 79 13.58 13.47 -5.38
CA GLY A 79 13.31 14.90 -5.21
C GLY A 79 11.92 15.22 -4.67
N GLY A 80 11.11 14.21 -4.34
CA GLY A 80 9.76 14.38 -3.80
C GLY A 80 8.93 13.09 -3.93
N ILE A 81 7.65 13.19 -3.58
CA ILE A 81 6.66 12.13 -3.73
C ILE A 81 5.38 12.75 -4.27
N ASP A 82 4.90 12.27 -5.41
CA ASP A 82 3.65 12.72 -6.04
C ASP A 82 2.48 11.77 -5.74
N ILE A 83 2.77 10.47 -5.64
CA ILE A 83 1.75 9.43 -5.46
C ILE A 83 2.17 8.44 -4.38
N CYS A 84 1.28 8.23 -3.40
CA CYS A 84 1.41 7.15 -2.40
C CYS A 84 0.43 6.03 -2.74
N ILE A 85 0.91 4.77 -2.88
CA ILE A 85 0.06 3.63 -3.18
C ILE A 85 0.11 2.62 -2.03
N ASN A 86 -1.03 2.48 -1.34
CA ASN A 86 -1.25 1.50 -0.28
C ASN A 86 -1.80 0.20 -0.89
N ASN A 87 -0.89 -0.74 -1.19
CA ASN A 87 -1.24 -2.04 -1.76
C ASN A 87 -0.88 -3.21 -0.83
N ALA A 88 0.07 -3.05 0.10
CA ALA A 88 0.43 -4.13 1.03
C ALA A 88 -0.79 -4.63 1.80
N SER A 89 -1.01 -5.94 1.79
CA SER A 89 -2.14 -6.57 2.47
C SER A 89 -1.77 -7.94 3.01
N ALA A 90 -2.33 -8.26 4.19
CA ALA A 90 -2.37 -9.63 4.72
C ALA A 90 -3.80 -10.17 4.62
N ILE A 91 -3.90 -11.46 4.34
CA ILE A 91 -5.16 -12.16 4.17
C ILE A 91 -5.22 -13.41 5.04
N HIS A 92 -6.35 -13.62 5.68
CA HIS A 92 -6.69 -14.89 6.35
C HIS A 92 -8.21 -15.05 6.33
N LEU A 93 -8.68 -16.04 5.55
CA LEU A 93 -10.10 -16.25 5.26
C LEU A 93 -10.65 -17.35 6.15
N THR A 94 -11.05 -16.99 7.35
CA THR A 94 -11.71 -17.88 8.32
C THR A 94 -12.88 -17.16 8.97
N ASP A 95 -13.81 -17.93 9.50
CA ASP A 95 -14.90 -17.41 10.33
C ASP A 95 -14.36 -16.87 11.68
N THR A 96 -15.23 -16.21 12.44
CA THR A 96 -14.85 -15.56 13.69
C THR A 96 -14.29 -16.54 14.73
N VAL A 97 -14.92 -17.73 14.86
CA VAL A 97 -14.53 -18.71 15.88
C VAL A 97 -13.15 -19.31 15.59
N ASN A 98 -12.84 -19.52 14.31
CA ASN A 98 -11.61 -20.15 13.84
C ASN A 98 -10.50 -19.16 13.48
N THR A 99 -10.70 -17.85 13.70
CA THR A 99 -9.68 -16.83 13.42
C THR A 99 -8.69 -16.70 14.60
N PRO A 100 -7.43 -17.14 14.46
CA PRO A 100 -6.45 -16.92 15.53
C PRO A 100 -6.15 -15.44 15.69
N MET A 101 -6.07 -14.94 16.94
CA MET A 101 -5.79 -13.52 17.21
C MET A 101 -4.49 -13.04 16.56
N LYS A 102 -3.45 -13.89 16.50
CA LYS A 102 -2.22 -13.58 15.75
C LYS A 102 -2.47 -13.24 14.29
N ARG A 103 -3.46 -13.85 13.64
CA ARG A 103 -3.84 -13.55 12.25
C ARG A 103 -4.68 -12.28 12.16
N TYR A 104 -5.58 -12.09 13.10
CA TYR A 104 -6.34 -10.85 13.26
C TYR A 104 -5.40 -9.65 13.39
N ASP A 105 -4.48 -9.70 14.35
CA ASP A 105 -3.49 -8.65 14.60
C ASP A 105 -2.61 -8.39 13.37
N LEU A 106 -2.16 -9.46 12.69
CA LEU A 106 -1.36 -9.32 11.47
C LEU A 106 -2.12 -8.56 10.39
N MET A 107 -3.39 -8.91 10.14
CA MET A 107 -4.21 -8.24 9.13
C MET A 107 -4.43 -6.77 9.48
N HIS A 108 -4.77 -6.44 10.73
CA HIS A 108 -5.00 -5.05 11.14
C HIS A 108 -3.71 -4.23 11.14
N ASN A 109 -2.60 -4.81 11.58
CA ASN A 109 -1.30 -4.12 11.57
C ASN A 109 -0.78 -3.82 10.15
N ILE A 110 -1.01 -4.72 9.19
CA ILE A 110 -0.59 -4.48 7.81
C ILE A 110 -1.61 -3.63 7.07
N ASN A 111 -2.88 -4.05 7.06
CA ASN A 111 -3.89 -3.42 6.20
C ASN A 111 -4.29 -2.04 6.73
N VAL A 112 -4.70 -1.93 8.00
CA VAL A 112 -5.21 -0.66 8.54
C VAL A 112 -4.06 0.24 8.99
N ARG A 113 -3.29 -0.22 10.00
CA ARG A 113 -2.22 0.58 10.57
C ARG A 113 -1.14 0.94 9.55
N GLY A 114 -0.74 -0.04 8.71
CA GLY A 114 0.26 0.19 7.67
C GLY A 114 -0.20 1.19 6.61
N THR A 115 -1.46 1.12 6.18
CA THR A 115 -2.06 2.11 5.26
C THR A 115 -2.07 3.51 5.87
N PHE A 116 -2.55 3.65 7.10
CA PHE A 116 -2.55 4.93 7.80
C PHE A 116 -1.13 5.49 7.93
N MET A 117 -0.20 4.69 8.42
CA MET A 117 1.18 5.10 8.70
C MET A 117 1.93 5.53 7.44
N LEU A 118 1.86 4.73 6.35
CA LEU A 118 2.51 5.12 5.10
C LEU A 118 1.91 6.41 4.52
N SER A 119 0.59 6.54 4.55
CA SER A 119 -0.07 7.78 4.13
C SER A 119 0.38 8.96 4.97
N GLN A 120 0.38 8.84 6.30
CA GLN A 120 0.81 9.87 7.23
C GLN A 120 2.23 10.35 6.94
N LYS A 121 3.19 9.42 6.74
CA LYS A 121 4.58 9.79 6.45
C LYS A 121 4.77 10.38 5.05
N CYS A 122 3.94 10.01 4.07
CA CYS A 122 4.01 10.57 2.71
C CYS A 122 3.39 11.97 2.60
N ILE A 123 2.36 12.30 3.38
CA ILE A 123 1.61 13.58 3.27
C ILE A 123 2.53 14.82 3.27
N PRO A 124 3.54 14.97 4.16
CA PRO A 124 4.42 16.15 4.14
C PRO A 124 5.21 16.35 2.84
N HIS A 125 5.40 15.30 2.06
CA HIS A 125 6.05 15.36 0.75
C HIS A 125 5.02 15.57 -0.35
N LEU A 126 3.88 14.89 -0.30
CA LEU A 126 2.79 14.96 -1.27
C LEU A 126 2.24 16.39 -1.41
N ILE A 127 2.03 17.10 -0.30
CA ILE A 127 1.48 18.47 -0.31
C ILE A 127 2.39 19.51 -0.98
N LYS A 128 3.64 19.15 -1.28
CA LYS A 128 4.58 20.00 -2.02
C LYS A 128 4.47 19.86 -3.53
N GLY A 129 3.73 18.84 -4.00
CA GLY A 129 3.52 18.57 -5.42
C GLY A 129 2.20 19.18 -5.92
N ASP A 130 2.10 19.37 -7.24
CA ASP A 130 0.92 20.00 -7.87
C ASP A 130 -0.27 19.05 -8.03
N ASN A 131 -0.05 17.75 -8.01
CA ASN A 131 -1.08 16.74 -8.29
C ASN A 131 -0.95 15.50 -7.38
N ALA A 132 -0.95 15.75 -6.09
CA ALA A 132 -0.74 14.75 -5.06
C ALA A 132 -1.89 13.74 -4.96
N HIS A 133 -1.57 12.44 -4.91
CA HIS A 133 -2.56 11.38 -4.79
C HIS A 133 -2.18 10.34 -3.75
N ILE A 134 -3.19 9.86 -2.99
CA ILE A 134 -3.10 8.62 -2.22
C ILE A 134 -4.07 7.62 -2.81
N LEU A 135 -3.56 6.53 -3.34
CA LEU A 135 -4.35 5.40 -3.85
C LEU A 135 -4.30 4.24 -2.87
N THR A 136 -5.46 3.73 -2.48
CA THR A 136 -5.56 2.58 -1.58
C THR A 136 -6.31 1.43 -2.25
N LEU A 137 -5.66 0.27 -2.34
CA LEU A 137 -6.26 -0.95 -2.90
C LEU A 137 -7.16 -1.60 -1.85
N SER A 138 -8.41 -1.15 -1.79
CA SER A 138 -9.41 -1.57 -0.81
C SER A 138 -10.79 -1.70 -1.45
N PRO A 139 -11.73 -2.43 -0.83
CA PRO A 139 -13.08 -2.57 -1.36
C PRO A 139 -13.88 -1.27 -1.19
N PRO A 140 -14.94 -1.06 -1.98
CA PRO A 140 -15.90 0.00 -1.74
C PRO A 140 -16.60 -0.21 -0.39
N LEU A 141 -17.01 0.88 0.25
CA LEU A 141 -17.75 0.84 1.52
C LEU A 141 -19.20 0.42 1.27
N ASP A 142 -19.46 -0.88 1.39
CA ASP A 142 -20.80 -1.47 1.32
C ASP A 142 -21.09 -2.24 2.61
N ILE A 143 -22.01 -1.74 3.44
CA ILE A 143 -22.38 -2.33 4.73
C ILE A 143 -23.35 -3.52 4.63
N ALA A 144 -23.63 -4.04 3.44
CA ALA A 144 -24.48 -5.21 3.29
C ALA A 144 -23.88 -6.42 4.02
N ARG A 145 -24.70 -7.10 4.83
CA ARG A 145 -24.26 -8.21 5.72
C ARG A 145 -23.50 -9.33 5.01
N LYS A 146 -23.79 -9.57 3.73
CA LYS A 146 -23.15 -10.60 2.91
C LYS A 146 -21.63 -10.45 2.84
N TRP A 147 -21.11 -9.22 2.93
CA TRP A 147 -19.68 -8.94 2.86
C TRP A 147 -18.93 -9.21 4.18
N PHE A 148 -19.67 -9.28 5.29
CA PHE A 148 -19.10 -9.54 6.62
C PHE A 148 -19.23 -11.00 7.05
N GLY A 149 -20.10 -11.77 6.40
CA GLY A 149 -20.23 -13.19 6.68
C GLY A 149 -18.95 -13.96 6.34
N MET A 150 -18.66 -15.02 7.08
CA MET A 150 -17.57 -15.99 6.88
C MET A 150 -16.14 -15.46 7.05
N THR A 151 -15.85 -14.17 6.82
CA THR A 151 -14.48 -13.62 6.86
C THR A 151 -14.40 -12.29 7.59
N LEU A 152 -15.13 -12.15 8.70
CA LEU A 152 -15.31 -10.89 9.43
C LEU A 152 -13.98 -10.19 9.73
N ALA A 153 -12.97 -10.90 10.22
CA ALA A 153 -11.67 -10.32 10.57
C ALA A 153 -10.92 -9.74 9.34
N TYR A 154 -10.98 -10.42 8.20
CA TYR A 154 -10.39 -9.91 6.97
C TYR A 154 -11.18 -8.72 6.41
N THR A 155 -12.52 -8.85 6.38
CA THR A 155 -13.39 -7.78 5.90
C THR A 155 -13.20 -6.50 6.70
N THR A 156 -13.20 -6.56 8.04
CA THR A 156 -12.98 -5.38 8.89
C THR A 156 -11.62 -4.74 8.64
N ALA A 157 -10.57 -5.53 8.45
CA ALA A 157 -9.24 -5.01 8.12
C ALA A 157 -9.21 -4.33 6.73
N LYS A 158 -9.86 -4.90 5.72
CA LYS A 158 -9.95 -4.28 4.38
C LYS A 158 -10.82 -3.02 4.38
N TYR A 159 -11.95 -3.03 5.06
CA TYR A 159 -12.80 -1.84 5.24
C TYR A 159 -12.07 -0.75 6.04
N GLY A 160 -11.22 -1.12 7.00
CA GLY A 160 -10.35 -0.18 7.69
C GLY A 160 -9.45 0.61 6.74
N MET A 161 -8.92 -0.03 5.68
CA MET A 161 -8.17 0.67 4.62
C MET A 161 -9.05 1.68 3.88
N SER A 162 -10.28 1.28 3.52
CA SER A 162 -11.24 2.16 2.83
C SER A 162 -11.63 3.34 3.71
N LEU A 163 -11.84 3.12 5.02
CA LEU A 163 -12.15 4.19 5.97
C LEU A 163 -10.99 5.18 6.12
N VAL A 164 -9.74 4.70 6.11
CA VAL A 164 -8.56 5.58 6.12
C VAL A 164 -8.54 6.43 4.85
N ALA A 165 -8.73 5.83 3.66
CA ALA A 165 -8.76 6.58 2.41
C ALA A 165 -9.91 7.61 2.38
N HIS A 166 -11.09 7.21 2.85
CA HIS A 166 -12.27 8.09 2.93
C HIS A 166 -12.05 9.27 3.88
N GLY A 167 -11.48 9.03 5.06
CA GLY A 167 -11.14 10.08 6.02
C GLY A 167 -10.09 11.05 5.48
N LEU A 168 -9.02 10.54 4.88
CA LEU A 168 -7.98 11.37 4.28
C LEU A 168 -8.49 12.25 3.13
N ALA A 169 -9.53 11.83 2.41
CA ALA A 169 -10.16 12.63 1.37
C ALA A 169 -10.93 13.86 1.91
N GLU A 170 -11.36 13.80 3.18
CA GLU A 170 -12.14 14.84 3.85
C GLU A 170 -11.31 15.68 4.85
N GLU A 171 -10.06 15.30 5.13
CA GLU A 171 -9.20 16.08 6.03
C GLU A 171 -8.92 17.48 5.45
N PRO A 172 -9.19 18.56 6.23
CA PRO A 172 -9.33 19.89 5.64
C PRO A 172 -8.02 20.62 5.38
N VAL A 173 -8.10 21.44 4.35
CA VAL A 173 -7.49 22.77 4.11
C VAL A 173 -5.99 22.87 3.89
N SER A 174 -5.13 22.18 4.59
CA SER A 174 -3.68 22.20 4.30
C SER A 174 -3.29 21.25 3.16
N TYR A 175 -4.23 20.40 2.74
CA TYR A 175 -4.04 19.37 1.71
C TYR A 175 -4.96 19.58 0.50
N THR A 176 -5.28 20.81 0.14
CA THR A 176 -6.27 21.15 -0.91
C THR A 176 -6.02 20.53 -2.27
N HIS A 177 -4.84 19.97 -2.48
CA HIS A 177 -4.46 19.28 -3.73
C HIS A 177 -4.34 17.76 -3.55
N LEU A 178 -4.46 17.23 -2.31
CA LEU A 178 -4.35 15.80 -2.07
C LEU A 178 -5.67 15.10 -2.42
N ARG A 179 -5.60 14.08 -3.28
CA ARG A 179 -6.71 13.22 -3.62
C ARG A 179 -6.47 11.82 -3.05
N ALA A 180 -7.39 11.33 -2.23
CA ALA A 180 -7.37 9.97 -1.72
C ALA A 180 -8.48 9.14 -2.36
N HIS A 181 -8.12 7.99 -2.93
CA HIS A 181 -9.04 7.11 -3.64
C HIS A 181 -8.90 5.66 -3.17
N GLU A 182 -10.03 4.97 -3.12
CA GLU A 182 -10.11 3.53 -3.00
C GLU A 182 -10.37 2.91 -4.38
N THR A 183 -9.96 1.66 -4.58
CA THR A 183 -10.25 0.94 -5.82
C THR A 183 -11.67 0.40 -5.77
N HIS A 184 -12.50 0.82 -6.72
CA HIS A 184 -13.81 0.22 -6.95
C HIS A 184 -13.68 -0.92 -7.95
N THR A 185 -14.03 -2.12 -7.55
CA THR A 185 -14.30 -3.21 -8.50
C THR A 185 -15.78 -3.16 -8.86
N ASN A 186 -16.08 -2.86 -10.12
CA ASN A 186 -17.41 -3.05 -10.66
C ASN A 186 -17.79 -4.52 -10.72
#